data_a571d6712cb107f8e4164c6f5a58cbd9
#
_entry.id   a571d6712cb107f8e4164c6f5a58cbd9
#
_cell.length_a   1.000
_cell.length_b   1.000
_cell.length_c   1.000
_cell.angle_alpha   90.00
_cell.angle_beta   90.00
_cell.angle_gamma   90.00
#
_symmetry.space_group_name_H-M   'P 1'
#
loop_
_entity.id
_entity.type
_entity.pdbx_description
1 polymer ?
#
loop_
_entity_poly.entity_id
_entity_poly.type
_entity_poly.pdbx_seq_one_letter_code
_entity_poly.pdbx_strand_id
1 'polypeptide(L)'
;MVKPFTLQISNNIIAELHLDFFQKPDFRCCKIVGTNGTIYWNSDDNIVKVYDIKLKKWIEKINIINYQRNDMYFDEMKYFLDCVNKNENSNNDIDNGISTLKIALDIIESSKSKRLVSH
;
A
#
# COMPACT_ATOMS: atom_id res chain seq x y z
N MET A 1 -5.57 13.70 16.36
CA MET A 1 -4.97 12.49 16.99
C MET A 1 -4.97 11.41 15.92
N VAL A 2 -3.81 11.00 15.49
CA VAL A 2 -3.66 9.91 14.51
C VAL A 2 -3.79 8.60 15.28
N LYS A 3 -4.58 7.67 14.78
CA LYS A 3 -4.72 6.33 15.37
C LYS A 3 -4.30 5.30 14.34
N PRO A 4 -3.48 4.31 14.71
CA PRO A 4 -3.27 3.16 13.87
C PRO A 4 -4.59 2.36 13.77
N PHE A 5 -4.82 1.79 12.59
CA PHE A 5 -5.97 0.93 12.34
C PHE A 5 -5.49 -0.49 12.07
N THR A 6 -6.19 -1.46 12.65
CA THR A 6 -5.95 -2.87 12.37
C THR A 6 -7.12 -3.40 11.55
N LEU A 7 -6.80 -3.99 10.41
CA LEU A 7 -7.75 -4.62 9.50
C LEU A 7 -7.52 -6.12 9.53
N GLN A 8 -8.56 -6.89 9.75
CA GLN A 8 -8.54 -8.33 9.52
C GLN A 8 -9.06 -8.59 8.11
N ILE A 9 -8.17 -9.02 7.23
CA ILE A 9 -8.52 -9.46 5.89
C ILE A 9 -8.76 -10.97 5.95
N SER A 10 -9.59 -11.52 5.09
CA SER A 10 -9.95 -12.94 5.08
C SER A 10 -8.72 -13.86 5.23
N ASN A 11 -8.90 -15.05 5.82
CA ASN A 11 -7.87 -16.09 5.93
C ASN A 11 -6.66 -15.75 6.82
N ASN A 12 -6.88 -15.15 7.98
CA ASN A 12 -5.82 -14.86 8.96
C ASN A 12 -4.78 -13.83 8.52
N ILE A 13 -5.09 -13.01 7.54
CA ILE A 13 -4.24 -11.88 7.16
C ILE A 13 -4.65 -10.67 8.02
N ILE A 14 -3.67 -10.10 8.70
CA ILE A 14 -3.84 -8.87 9.47
C ILE A 14 -3.03 -7.77 8.79
N ALA A 15 -3.66 -6.63 8.57
CA ALA A 15 -2.99 -5.43 8.09
C ALA A 15 -3.07 -4.33 9.17
N GLU A 16 -1.97 -3.66 9.40
CA GLU A 16 -1.89 -2.47 10.23
C GLU A 16 -1.62 -1.27 9.33
N LEU A 17 -2.47 -0.25 9.44
CA LEU A 17 -2.35 0.98 8.68
C LEU A 17 -2.14 2.15 9.62
N HIS A 18 -1.05 2.89 9.42
CA HIS A 18 -0.75 4.12 10.14
C HIS A 18 -0.76 5.30 9.17
N LEU A 19 -1.62 6.29 9.42
CA LEU A 19 -1.71 7.52 8.66
C LEU A 19 -1.47 8.72 9.59
N ASP A 20 -0.48 9.54 9.26
CA ASP A 20 -0.06 10.67 10.08
C ASP A 20 0.25 11.90 9.22
N PHE A 21 -0.31 13.06 9.59
CA PHE A 21 -0.01 14.35 8.97
C PHE A 21 1.08 15.14 9.69
N PHE A 22 1.47 14.72 10.88
CA PHE A 22 2.41 15.46 11.73
C PHE A 22 3.84 14.96 11.63
N GLN A 23 4.02 13.78 11.07
CA GLN A 23 5.35 13.18 10.94
C GLN A 23 6.27 14.05 10.09
N LYS A 24 7.46 14.30 10.59
CA LYS A 24 8.52 15.04 9.91
C LYS A 24 9.83 14.24 10.02
N PRO A 25 10.53 14.00 8.92
CA PRO A 25 10.10 14.22 7.52
C PRO A 25 8.90 13.35 7.14
N ASP A 26 8.25 13.68 6.03
CA ASP A 26 7.21 12.82 5.45
C ASP A 26 7.82 11.48 5.04
N PHE A 27 7.13 10.41 5.35
CA PHE A 27 7.64 9.06 5.15
C PHE A 27 6.53 8.10 4.77
N ARG A 28 6.79 7.27 3.79
CA ARG A 28 5.89 6.18 3.38
C ARG A 28 6.66 4.87 3.37
N CYS A 29 6.08 3.84 3.92
CA CYS A 29 6.63 2.50 3.84
C CYS A 29 5.54 1.44 3.74
N CYS A 30 5.93 0.29 3.23
CA CYS A 30 5.10 -0.91 3.23
C CYS A 30 5.98 -2.10 3.65
N LYS A 31 5.47 -2.90 4.58
CA LYS A 31 6.12 -4.14 5.03
C LYS A 31 5.11 -5.27 4.97
N ILE A 32 5.45 -6.31 4.22
CA ILE A 32 4.64 -7.53 4.11
C ILE A 32 5.44 -8.67 4.70
N VAL A 33 4.91 -9.32 5.72
CA VAL A 33 5.53 -10.48 6.39
C VAL A 33 4.79 -11.74 6.00
N GLY A 34 5.50 -12.68 5.41
CA GLY A 34 4.97 -13.98 5.02
C GLY A 34 5.82 -15.13 5.54
N THR A 35 5.34 -16.34 5.37
CA THR A 35 6.04 -17.58 5.81
C THR A 35 7.37 -17.81 5.09
N ASN A 36 7.51 -17.28 3.88
CA ASN A 36 8.70 -17.48 3.04
C ASN A 36 9.65 -16.28 2.99
N GLY A 37 9.36 -15.24 3.75
CA GLY A 37 10.20 -14.05 3.80
C GLY A 37 9.44 -12.77 4.12
N THR A 38 10.13 -11.66 3.99
CA THR A 38 9.58 -10.34 4.23
C THR A 38 9.86 -9.44 3.04
N ILE A 39 8.85 -8.71 2.58
CA ILE A 39 9.01 -7.65 1.58
C ILE A 39 8.99 -6.32 2.34
N TYR A 40 9.88 -5.43 1.97
CA TYR A 40 9.95 -4.08 2.54
C TYR A 40 10.23 -3.05 1.45
N TRP A 41 9.50 -1.96 1.51
CA TRP A 41 9.68 -0.77 0.71
C TRP A 41 9.53 0.48 1.56
N ASN A 42 10.28 1.51 1.25
CA ASN A 42 10.09 2.86 1.78
C ASN A 42 10.30 3.93 0.70
N SER A 43 9.80 5.13 0.96
CA SER A 43 9.85 6.26 0.01
C SER A 43 11.21 6.93 -0.10
N ASP A 44 12.13 6.70 0.84
CA ASP A 44 13.40 7.41 0.87
C ASP A 44 14.42 6.78 -0.06
N ASP A 45 14.46 5.44 -0.04
CA ASP A 45 15.39 4.66 -0.86
C ASP A 45 14.86 4.37 -2.26
N ASN A 46 13.52 4.36 -2.45
CA ASN A 46 12.82 3.84 -3.64
C ASN A 46 13.26 2.41 -4.02
N ILE A 47 13.60 1.61 -3.03
CA ILE A 47 14.08 0.25 -3.19
C ILE A 47 13.06 -0.72 -2.58
N VAL A 48 12.69 -1.74 -3.36
CA VAL A 48 11.97 -2.91 -2.83
C VAL A 48 12.98 -3.98 -2.45
N LYS A 49 13.01 -4.31 -1.17
CA LYS A 49 13.88 -5.35 -0.60
C LYS A 49 13.07 -6.57 -0.19
N VAL A 50 13.62 -7.76 -0.44
CA VAL A 50 13.04 -9.04 0.00
C VAL A 50 14.04 -9.73 0.90
N TYR A 51 13.63 -10.09 2.11
CA TYR A 51 14.42 -10.94 2.97
C TYR A 51 14.22 -12.41 2.57
N ASP A 52 15.26 -13.03 2.09
CA ASP A 52 15.26 -14.44 1.73
C ASP A 52 15.65 -15.28 2.96
N ILE A 53 14.74 -16.15 3.40
CA ILE A 53 14.94 -16.98 4.59
C ILE A 53 16.06 -18.01 4.37
N LYS A 54 16.19 -18.55 3.16
CA LYS A 54 17.21 -19.57 2.85
C LYS A 54 18.60 -18.97 2.85
N LEU A 55 18.73 -17.79 2.25
CA LEU A 55 20.00 -17.06 2.17
C LEU A 55 20.28 -16.20 3.41
N LYS A 56 19.29 -16.03 4.30
CA LYS A 56 19.36 -15.22 5.53
C LYS A 56 19.86 -13.80 5.27
N LYS A 57 19.45 -13.20 4.15
CA LYS A 57 19.86 -11.85 3.78
C LYS A 57 18.78 -11.09 3.03
N TRP A 58 18.90 -9.77 3.05
CA TRP A 58 18.08 -8.89 2.22
C TRP A 58 18.62 -8.86 0.79
N ILE A 59 17.71 -8.94 -0.17
CA ILE A 59 17.99 -8.87 -1.61
C ILE A 59 17.20 -7.71 -2.17
N GLU A 60 17.85 -6.80 -2.85
CA GLU A 60 17.20 -5.76 -3.62
C GLU A 60 16.56 -6.37 -4.86
N LYS A 61 15.26 -6.17 -5.05
CA LYS A 61 14.49 -6.67 -6.18
C LYS A 61 14.17 -5.59 -7.20
N ILE A 62 13.90 -4.39 -6.71
CA ILE A 62 13.60 -3.23 -7.52
C ILE A 62 14.40 -2.07 -6.93
N ASN A 63 15.13 -1.37 -7.78
CA ASN A 63 15.88 -0.18 -7.41
C ASN A 63 15.69 0.84 -8.54
N ILE A 64 14.91 1.88 -8.26
CA ILE A 64 14.62 2.93 -9.24
C ILE A 64 15.47 4.15 -8.88
N ILE A 65 16.62 4.26 -9.53
CA ILE A 65 17.54 5.36 -9.34
C ILE A 65 16.93 6.64 -9.94
N ASN A 66 17.03 7.76 -9.20
CA ASN A 66 16.57 9.09 -9.64
C ASN A 66 15.05 9.24 -9.83
N TYR A 67 14.22 8.36 -9.30
CA TYR A 67 12.76 8.51 -9.35
C TYR A 67 12.32 9.76 -8.58
N GLN A 68 11.67 10.67 -9.28
CA GLN A 68 11.15 11.90 -8.69
C GLN A 68 9.67 11.73 -8.33
N ARG A 69 9.21 12.43 -7.31
CA ARG A 69 7.81 12.36 -6.90
C ARG A 69 6.81 12.62 -8.04
N ASN A 70 7.19 13.45 -8.99
CA ASN A 70 6.34 13.79 -10.12
C ASN A 70 6.23 12.67 -11.16
N ASP A 71 7.22 11.78 -11.23
CA ASP A 71 7.24 10.64 -12.17
C ASP A 71 6.07 9.70 -11.93
N MET A 72 5.66 9.54 -10.68
CA MET A 72 4.47 8.76 -10.30
C MET A 72 3.20 9.23 -11.02
N TYR A 73 3.00 10.53 -11.13
CA TYR A 73 1.82 11.09 -11.80
C TYR A 73 1.90 10.95 -13.33
N PHE A 74 3.11 11.04 -13.89
CA PHE A 74 3.32 10.76 -15.31
C PHE A 74 3.06 9.29 -15.63
N ASP A 75 3.55 8.37 -14.82
CA ASP A 75 3.34 6.94 -14.99
C ASP A 75 1.86 6.57 -14.86
N GLU A 76 1.16 7.15 -13.88
CA GLU A 76 -0.28 6.96 -13.69
C GLU A 76 -1.07 7.43 -14.92
N MET A 77 -0.81 8.64 -15.41
CA MET A 77 -1.49 9.19 -16.59
C MET A 77 -1.18 8.38 -17.84
N LYS A 78 0.08 7.99 -18.04
CA LYS A 78 0.49 7.16 -19.16
C LYS A 78 -0.23 5.81 -19.13
N TYR A 79 -0.26 5.15 -17.97
CA TYR A 79 -0.96 3.88 -17.81
C TYR A 79 -2.46 4.02 -18.13
N PHE A 80 -3.11 5.08 -17.66
CA PHE A 80 -4.51 5.35 -17.96
C PHE A 80 -4.75 5.50 -19.47
N LEU A 81 -3.93 6.32 -20.14
CA LEU A 81 -4.04 6.52 -21.60
C LEU A 81 -3.77 5.23 -22.38
N ASP A 82 -2.82 4.41 -21.93
CA ASP A 82 -2.53 3.11 -22.54
C ASP A 82 -3.75 2.16 -22.43
N CYS A 83 -4.42 2.12 -21.26
CA CYS A 83 -5.65 1.34 -21.09
C CYS A 83 -6.77 1.82 -22.02
N VAL A 84 -6.97 3.14 -22.14
CA VAL A 84 -7.97 3.71 -23.06
C VAL A 84 -7.68 3.34 -24.51
N ASN A 85 -6.42 3.49 -24.95
CA ASN A 85 -6.02 3.19 -26.33
C ASN A 85 -6.16 1.70 -26.69
N LYS A 86 -5.91 0.81 -25.73
CA LYS A 86 -6.01 -0.63 -25.90
C LYS A 86 -7.40 -1.18 -25.62
N ASN A 87 -8.32 -0.35 -25.13
CA ASN A 87 -9.64 -0.76 -24.66
C ASN A 87 -9.56 -1.85 -23.57
N GLU A 88 -8.61 -1.69 -22.65
CA GLU A 88 -8.38 -2.57 -21.50
C GLU A 88 -8.89 -1.92 -20.21
N ASN A 89 -9.32 -2.74 -19.26
CA ASN A 89 -9.67 -2.23 -17.93
C ASN A 89 -8.42 -1.84 -17.15
N SER A 90 -8.53 -0.77 -16.38
CA SER A 90 -7.48 -0.38 -15.45
C SER A 90 -7.40 -1.37 -14.28
N ASN A 91 -6.18 -1.62 -13.78
CA ASN A 91 -5.97 -2.40 -12.55
C ASN A 91 -6.61 -1.75 -11.30
N ASN A 92 -6.85 -0.46 -11.36
CA ASN A 92 -7.53 0.29 -10.32
C ASN A 92 -8.80 0.92 -10.91
N ASP A 93 -9.77 0.07 -11.18
CA ASP A 93 -11.07 0.44 -11.72
C ASP A 93 -12.01 1.00 -10.65
N ILE A 94 -13.25 1.33 -11.06
CA ILE A 94 -14.25 1.90 -10.15
C ILE A 94 -14.66 0.93 -9.04
N ASP A 95 -14.67 -0.37 -9.28
CA ASP A 95 -15.04 -1.38 -8.29
C ASP A 95 -13.98 -1.49 -7.18
N ASN A 96 -12.70 -1.41 -7.56
CA ASN A 96 -11.59 -1.30 -6.62
C ASN A 96 -11.66 0.00 -5.82
N GLY A 97 -12.01 1.12 -6.47
CA GLY A 97 -12.23 2.41 -5.82
C GLY A 97 -13.36 2.36 -4.79
N ILE A 98 -14.49 1.74 -5.15
CA ILE A 98 -15.64 1.55 -4.23
C ILE A 98 -15.23 0.69 -3.04
N SER A 99 -14.53 -0.42 -3.27
CA SER A 99 -14.06 -1.32 -2.22
C SER A 99 -13.13 -0.60 -1.23
N THR A 100 -12.20 0.19 -1.74
CA THR A 100 -11.29 1.00 -0.92
C THR A 100 -12.05 2.05 -0.10
N LEU A 101 -13.03 2.72 -0.70
CA LEU A 101 -13.87 3.70 -0.01
C LEU A 101 -14.68 3.05 1.11
N LYS A 102 -15.27 1.88 0.88
CA LYS A 102 -15.99 1.14 1.92
C LYS A 102 -15.10 0.85 3.12
N ILE A 103 -13.89 0.34 2.90
CA ILE A 103 -12.93 0.10 3.98
C ILE A 103 -12.64 1.39 4.75
N ALA A 104 -12.45 2.51 4.07
CA ALA A 104 -12.21 3.80 4.72
C ALA A 104 -13.40 4.25 5.57
N LEU A 105 -14.62 4.07 5.11
CA LEU A 105 -15.85 4.39 5.86
C LEU A 105 -16.00 3.49 7.09
N ASP A 106 -15.70 2.20 6.99
CA ASP A 106 -15.75 1.28 8.13
C ASP A 106 -14.72 1.60 9.20
N ILE A 107 -13.52 2.01 8.80
CA ILE A 107 -12.52 2.50 9.73
C ILE A 107 -13.06 3.70 10.52
N ILE A 108 -13.72 4.65 9.84
CA ILE A 108 -14.34 5.81 10.48
C ILE A 108 -15.43 5.37 11.43
N GLU A 109 -16.32 4.48 11.00
CA GLU A 109 -17.41 3.96 11.85
C GLU A 109 -16.87 3.19 13.05
N SER A 110 -15.93 2.29 12.88
CA SER A 110 -15.26 1.56 13.96
C SER A 110 -14.63 2.51 14.98
N SER A 111 -13.98 3.58 14.50
CA SER A 111 -13.37 4.59 15.37
C SER A 111 -14.41 5.36 16.20
N LYS A 112 -15.60 5.64 15.64
CA LYS A 112 -16.68 6.36 16.31
C LYS A 112 -17.41 5.46 17.30
N SER A 113 -17.80 4.28 16.87
CA SER A 113 -18.57 3.31 17.65
C SER A 113 -17.72 2.56 18.68
N LYS A 114 -16.40 2.56 18.53
CA LYS A 114 -15.43 1.76 19.31
C LYS A 114 -15.73 0.26 19.26
N ARG A 115 -16.25 -0.21 18.14
CA ARG A 115 -16.60 -1.61 17.88
C ARG A 115 -15.93 -2.09 16.60
N LEU A 116 -15.77 -3.39 16.51
CA LEU A 116 -15.38 -4.05 15.26
C LEU A 116 -16.53 -3.86 14.26
N VAL A 117 -16.20 -3.43 13.06
CA VAL A 117 -17.11 -3.36 11.91
C VAL A 117 -16.72 -4.47 10.94
N SER A 118 -17.69 -5.26 10.49
CA SER A 118 -17.48 -6.32 9.49
C SER A 118 -18.38 -6.10 8.29
N HIS A 119 -17.90 -6.46 7.12
CA HIS A 119 -18.70 -6.53 5.90
C HIS A 119 -19.40 -7.85 5.76
#